data_d6b3c4f5e695fc2d760a4a3c6471d4c8
#
_entry.id   d6b3c4f5e695fc2d760a4a3c6471d4c8
#
_cell.length_a   1.000
_cell.length_b   1.000
_cell.length_c   1.000
_cell.angle_alpha   90.00
_cell.angle_beta   90.00
_cell.angle_gamma   90.00
#
_symmetry.space_group_name_H-M   'P 1'
#
loop_
_entity.id
_entity.type
_entity.pdbx_description
1 polymer ?
#
loop_
_entity_poly.entity_id
_entity_poly.type
_entity_poly.pdbx_seq_one_letter_code
_entity_poly.pdbx_strand_id
1 'polypeptide(L)'
;MNGSAAELGALRVYPTADGSFSLHSDHFGEAFHNSAGALNEARAKFVQPAELQRFSSGTELKILDVCLGLGYNTAAVLEALPTAGPKLQWWGLELDRRPLEQALEQASFQSLWSASVLARLEAIRDHGCWKEPNSQGIHLWGDARSMLQEIPEPVRFDLVLLDAFSPQRCPELWSEEFLGALAQRLAPQGRLLTYSRSAAVRASLKRAGLSLYSLLPAPGERVGWSSGTMATPADAACPLDGPGWRQLSAMEWEHLQTRAAVPFRDPQGNATAEDILERRRLEQEHCGYEPTNAWQRRWRKDSPS
;
A
#
# COMPACT_ATOMS: atom_id res chain seq x y z
N MET A 1 20.18 -9.70 1.23
CA MET A 1 21.28 -8.91 0.61
C MET A 1 20.83 -7.47 0.60
N ASN A 2 21.51 -6.59 1.34
CA ASN A 2 21.22 -5.15 1.24
C ASN A 2 21.75 -4.69 -0.13
N GLY A 3 20.84 -4.43 -1.08
CA GLY A 3 21.24 -3.84 -2.36
C GLY A 3 22.04 -2.56 -2.11
N SER A 4 23.20 -2.43 -2.73
CA SER A 4 23.95 -1.19 -2.60
C SER A 4 23.16 -0.06 -3.26
N ALA A 5 23.28 1.18 -2.77
CA ALA A 5 22.61 2.35 -3.37
C ALA A 5 22.89 2.50 -4.89
N ALA A 6 24.02 1.96 -5.37
CA ALA A 6 24.36 1.92 -6.79
C ALA A 6 23.50 0.95 -7.61
N GLU A 7 22.97 -0.12 -6.99
CA GLU A 7 22.11 -1.11 -7.65
C GLU A 7 20.66 -0.62 -7.80
N LEU A 8 20.23 0.34 -6.95
CA LEU A 8 18.86 0.89 -6.96
C LEU A 8 18.70 2.12 -7.89
N GLY A 9 19.69 2.45 -8.72
CA GLY A 9 19.61 3.53 -9.68
C GLY A 9 19.47 4.93 -9.07
N ALA A 10 19.23 5.95 -9.92
CA ALA A 10 19.07 7.33 -9.47
C ALA A 10 17.62 7.62 -9.05
N LEU A 11 17.49 8.58 -8.11
CA LEU A 11 16.23 9.21 -7.73
C LEU A 11 16.21 10.64 -8.27
N ARG A 12 15.12 11.02 -8.93
CA ARG A 12 14.94 12.36 -9.53
C ARG A 12 13.71 13.03 -8.94
N VAL A 13 13.81 14.32 -8.66
CA VAL A 13 12.66 15.11 -8.19
C VAL A 13 11.52 15.03 -9.22
N TYR A 14 10.31 14.76 -8.73
CA TYR A 14 9.11 14.66 -9.53
C TYR A 14 8.08 15.69 -9.05
N PRO A 15 7.64 16.63 -9.90
CA PRO A 15 6.68 17.66 -9.51
C PRO A 15 5.27 17.09 -9.37
N THR A 16 4.53 17.56 -8.36
CA THR A 16 3.13 17.19 -8.12
C THR A 16 2.23 18.43 -8.16
N ALA A 17 0.93 18.25 -8.45
CA ALA A 17 -0.02 19.34 -8.58
C ALA A 17 -0.41 19.99 -7.24
N ASP A 18 -0.34 19.23 -6.14
CA ASP A 18 -0.60 19.76 -4.78
C ASP A 18 0.63 20.40 -4.14
N GLY A 19 1.75 20.46 -4.85
CA GLY A 19 3.02 21.04 -4.39
C GLY A 19 3.79 20.15 -3.40
N SER A 20 3.34 18.93 -3.13
CA SER A 20 4.08 17.99 -2.30
C SER A 20 5.35 17.51 -3.02
N PHE A 21 6.42 17.29 -2.25
CA PHE A 21 7.67 16.75 -2.78
C PHE A 21 7.48 15.28 -3.20
N SER A 22 7.96 14.90 -4.38
CA SER A 22 7.97 13.51 -4.83
C SER A 22 9.21 13.20 -5.66
N LEU A 23 9.44 11.91 -5.89
CA LEU A 23 10.58 11.38 -6.61
C LEU A 23 10.14 10.44 -7.73
N HIS A 24 10.99 10.29 -8.73
CA HIS A 24 10.94 9.25 -9.74
C HIS A 24 12.12 8.30 -9.53
N SER A 25 11.88 7.00 -9.51
CA SER A 25 12.92 5.99 -9.40
C SER A 25 13.33 5.51 -10.79
N ASP A 26 14.60 5.62 -11.12
CA ASP A 26 15.15 5.05 -12.37
C ASP A 26 15.15 3.52 -12.33
N HIS A 27 15.31 2.91 -11.16
CA HIS A 27 15.28 1.46 -10.99
C HIS A 27 13.92 0.86 -11.37
N PHE A 28 12.84 1.41 -10.81
CA PHE A 28 11.49 0.96 -11.11
C PHE A 28 10.89 1.61 -12.36
N GLY A 29 11.51 2.70 -12.87
CA GLY A 29 11.01 3.46 -14.03
C GLY A 29 9.64 4.08 -13.78
N GLU A 30 9.35 4.49 -12.54
CA GLU A 30 8.04 4.98 -12.08
C GLU A 30 8.21 6.07 -11.01
N ALA A 31 7.25 6.99 -10.93
CA ALA A 31 7.20 7.97 -9.84
C ALA A 31 6.60 7.35 -8.58
N PHE A 32 7.05 7.80 -7.40
CA PHE A 32 6.55 7.33 -6.10
C PHE A 32 5.06 7.66 -5.88
N HIS A 33 4.60 8.80 -6.41
CA HIS A 33 3.22 9.25 -6.29
C HIS A 33 2.69 9.69 -7.65
N ASN A 34 1.37 9.72 -7.77
CA ASN A 34 0.75 10.26 -8.98
C ASN A 34 0.91 11.80 -9.06
N SER A 35 0.64 12.36 -10.24
CA SER A 35 0.77 13.81 -10.48
C SER A 35 -0.22 14.69 -9.70
N ALA A 36 -1.29 14.11 -9.11
CA ALA A 36 -2.26 14.88 -8.30
C ALA A 36 -1.72 15.25 -6.91
N GLY A 37 -0.77 14.47 -6.36
CA GLY A 37 -0.06 14.82 -5.15
C GLY A 37 0.01 13.72 -4.10
N ALA A 38 1.16 13.65 -3.44
CA ALA A 38 1.48 12.64 -2.44
C ALA A 38 0.62 12.80 -1.17
N LEU A 39 0.44 14.03 -0.70
CA LEU A 39 -0.31 14.30 0.52
C LEU A 39 -1.81 13.98 0.37
N ASN A 40 -2.42 14.40 -0.75
CA ASN A 40 -3.81 14.10 -1.05
C ASN A 40 -4.05 12.60 -1.20
N GLU A 41 -3.12 11.91 -1.85
CA GLU A 41 -3.15 10.45 -2.00
C GLU A 41 -3.08 9.73 -0.65
N ALA A 42 -2.10 10.08 0.20
CA ALA A 42 -1.95 9.50 1.54
C ALA A 42 -3.21 9.69 2.40
N ARG A 43 -3.79 10.88 2.41
CA ARG A 43 -5.01 11.17 3.17
C ARG A 43 -6.22 10.39 2.69
N ALA A 44 -6.45 10.34 1.37
CA ALA A 44 -7.62 9.71 0.80
C ALA A 44 -7.55 8.18 0.83
N LYS A 45 -6.37 7.59 0.61
CA LYS A 45 -6.22 6.14 0.43
C LYS A 45 -5.78 5.41 1.70
N PHE A 46 -5.12 6.10 2.64
CA PHE A 46 -4.55 5.46 3.82
C PHE A 46 -5.09 6.02 5.15
N VAL A 47 -5.43 7.31 5.23
CA VAL A 47 -5.97 7.89 6.47
C VAL A 47 -7.49 7.75 6.55
N GLN A 48 -8.21 8.25 5.54
CA GLN A 48 -9.67 8.27 5.55
C GLN A 48 -10.29 6.87 5.70
N PRO A 49 -9.89 5.85 4.90
CA PRO A 49 -10.45 4.50 5.03
C PRO A 49 -9.91 3.72 6.24
N ALA A 50 -8.89 4.21 6.93
CA ALA A 50 -8.42 3.60 8.18
C ALA A 50 -9.41 3.83 9.33
N GLU A 51 -10.21 4.91 9.31
CA GLU A 51 -11.10 5.31 10.41
C GLU A 51 -10.38 5.30 11.76
N LEU A 52 -9.33 6.11 11.89
CA LEU A 52 -8.46 6.12 13.08
C LEU A 52 -9.21 6.43 14.37
N GLN A 53 -10.36 7.10 14.29
CA GLN A 53 -11.24 7.38 15.43
C GLN A 53 -11.87 6.13 16.05
N ARG A 54 -11.84 4.97 15.39
CA ARG A 54 -12.26 3.68 15.99
C ARG A 54 -11.30 3.18 17.07
N PHE A 55 -10.09 3.76 17.14
CA PHE A 55 -9.07 3.44 18.15
C PHE A 55 -9.03 4.52 19.22
N SER A 56 -9.60 4.23 20.38
CA SER A 56 -9.66 5.15 21.50
C SER A 56 -8.47 5.02 22.45
N SER A 57 -8.34 5.98 23.37
CA SER A 57 -7.39 5.89 24.47
C SER A 57 -7.56 4.57 25.26
N GLY A 58 -6.45 3.94 25.60
CA GLY A 58 -6.41 2.65 26.29
C GLY A 58 -6.48 1.41 25.39
N THR A 59 -6.76 1.59 24.07
CA THR A 59 -6.64 0.48 23.10
C THR A 59 -5.22 0.42 22.53
N GLU A 60 -4.86 -0.70 21.89
CA GLU A 60 -3.66 -0.79 21.06
C GLU A 60 -4.02 -0.56 19.60
N LEU A 61 -3.10 0.04 18.86
CA LEU A 61 -3.13 0.16 17.41
C LEU A 61 -1.82 -0.35 16.84
N LYS A 62 -1.90 -1.40 16.03
CA LYS A 62 -0.74 -2.00 15.37
C LYS A 62 -0.79 -1.72 13.89
N ILE A 63 0.25 -1.07 13.36
CA ILE A 63 0.36 -0.67 11.96
C ILE A 63 1.57 -1.35 11.33
N LEU A 64 1.37 -1.88 10.12
CA LEU A 64 2.44 -2.29 9.22
C LEU A 64 2.42 -1.38 7.99
N ASP A 65 3.51 -0.69 7.73
CA ASP A 65 3.74 0.10 6.52
C ASP A 65 4.71 -0.66 5.61
N VAL A 66 4.21 -1.10 4.47
CA VAL A 66 4.97 -1.85 3.46
C VAL A 66 5.31 -0.91 2.31
N CYS A 67 6.60 -0.65 2.13
CA CYS A 67 7.17 0.37 1.24
C CYS A 67 6.91 1.79 1.77
N LEU A 68 7.63 2.14 2.84
CA LEU A 68 7.59 3.46 3.48
C LEU A 68 7.85 4.61 2.49
N GLY A 69 8.75 4.41 1.52
CA GLY A 69 9.09 5.39 0.51
C GLY A 69 9.54 6.73 1.12
N LEU A 70 8.86 7.82 0.72
CA LEU A 70 9.11 9.16 1.27
C LEU A 70 8.51 9.35 2.68
N GLY A 71 7.69 8.43 3.17
CA GLY A 71 7.09 8.48 4.50
C GLY A 71 5.73 9.18 4.59
N TYR A 72 5.10 9.56 3.46
CA TYR A 72 3.81 10.30 3.47
C TYR A 72 2.69 9.52 4.16
N ASN A 73 2.56 8.21 3.90
CA ASN A 73 1.46 7.41 4.45
C ASN A 73 1.59 7.28 5.96
N THR A 74 2.77 6.91 6.46
CA THR A 74 3.05 6.88 7.90
C THR A 74 2.86 8.26 8.53
N ALA A 75 3.43 9.32 7.95
CA ALA A 75 3.30 10.67 8.50
C ALA A 75 1.82 11.12 8.57
N ALA A 76 1.04 10.90 7.50
CA ALA A 76 -0.36 11.27 7.47
C ALA A 76 -1.21 10.51 8.49
N VAL A 77 -0.93 9.21 8.67
CA VAL A 77 -1.61 8.39 9.69
C VAL A 77 -1.24 8.85 11.10
N LEU A 78 0.05 9.09 11.38
CA LEU A 78 0.52 9.57 12.68
C LEU A 78 -0.05 10.95 13.03
N GLU A 79 -0.10 11.87 12.06
CA GLU A 79 -0.66 13.21 12.23
C GLU A 79 -2.17 13.20 12.49
N ALA A 80 -2.88 12.22 11.93
CA ALA A 80 -4.33 12.08 12.07
C ALA A 80 -4.76 11.32 13.35
N LEU A 81 -3.82 10.77 14.11
CA LEU A 81 -4.15 10.11 15.38
C LEU A 81 -4.64 11.13 16.42
N PRO A 82 -5.68 10.79 17.20
CA PRO A 82 -6.13 11.65 18.30
C PRO A 82 -5.00 11.92 19.31
N THR A 83 -4.95 13.11 19.90
CA THR A 83 -3.97 13.49 20.93
C THR A 83 -4.02 12.55 22.14
N ALA A 84 -5.23 12.13 22.56
CA ALA A 84 -5.45 11.07 23.56
C ALA A 84 -5.74 9.73 22.84
N GLY A 85 -4.89 9.35 21.90
CA GLY A 85 -5.08 8.19 21.04
C GLY A 85 -4.70 6.85 21.68
N PRO A 86 -4.71 5.79 20.88
CA PRO A 86 -4.32 4.46 21.27
C PRO A 86 -2.84 4.35 21.59
N LYS A 87 -2.44 3.26 22.25
CA LYS A 87 -1.05 2.86 22.35
C LYS A 87 -0.59 2.34 20.98
N LEU A 88 0.30 3.09 20.34
CA LEU A 88 0.78 2.79 19.00
C LEU A 88 1.94 1.80 19.00
N GLN A 89 1.84 0.78 18.17
CA GLN A 89 2.95 -0.07 17.76
C GLN A 89 3.02 -0.05 16.22
N TRP A 90 4.15 0.38 15.68
CA TRP A 90 4.35 0.54 14.23
C TRP A 90 5.53 -0.27 13.74
N TRP A 91 5.36 -0.90 12.59
CA TRP A 91 6.43 -1.55 11.83
C TRP A 91 6.46 -0.99 10.42
N GLY A 92 7.67 -0.75 9.91
CA GLY A 92 7.89 -0.35 8.54
C GLY A 92 8.83 -1.31 7.82
N LEU A 93 8.56 -1.54 6.55
CA LEU A 93 9.40 -2.33 5.65
C LEU A 93 9.78 -1.46 4.46
N GLU A 94 11.09 -1.32 4.19
CA GLU A 94 11.58 -0.55 3.04
C GLU A 94 12.93 -1.06 2.58
N LEU A 95 13.14 -1.09 1.28
CA LEU A 95 14.39 -1.51 0.66
C LEU A 95 15.41 -0.38 0.57
N ASP A 96 14.95 0.84 0.23
CA ASP A 96 15.78 2.00 -0.08
C ASP A 96 15.60 3.13 0.95
N ARG A 97 16.68 3.52 1.63
CA ARG A 97 16.67 4.60 2.64
C ARG A 97 16.57 6.00 2.04
N ARG A 98 17.05 6.15 0.82
CA ARG A 98 17.24 7.46 0.17
C ARG A 98 15.96 8.27 -0.03
N PRO A 99 14.79 7.68 -0.34
CA PRO A 99 13.55 8.45 -0.47
C PRO A 99 13.17 9.19 0.82
N LEU A 100 13.23 8.52 1.98
CA LEU A 100 12.98 9.15 3.27
C LEU A 100 14.04 10.20 3.63
N GLU A 101 15.31 9.91 3.39
CA GLU A 101 16.41 10.86 3.61
C GLU A 101 16.19 12.14 2.82
N GLN A 102 15.91 12.04 1.50
CA GLN A 102 15.64 13.18 0.64
C GLN A 102 14.37 13.94 1.03
N ALA A 103 13.28 13.23 1.42
CA ALA A 103 12.07 13.89 1.88
C ALA A 103 12.29 14.74 3.12
N LEU A 104 13.02 14.22 4.10
CA LEU A 104 13.34 14.93 5.35
C LEU A 104 14.27 16.14 5.17
N GLU A 105 14.98 16.25 4.04
CA GLU A 105 15.76 17.44 3.67
C GLU A 105 14.90 18.54 3.03
N GLN A 106 13.67 18.25 2.62
CA GLN A 106 12.81 19.20 1.92
C GLN A 106 11.94 20.02 2.88
N ALA A 107 12.09 21.33 2.87
CA ALA A 107 11.28 22.24 3.66
C ALA A 107 9.77 22.11 3.35
N SER A 108 9.41 21.85 2.09
CA SER A 108 8.03 21.61 1.67
C SER A 108 7.42 20.35 2.29
N PHE A 109 8.22 19.29 2.48
CA PHE A 109 7.79 18.08 3.18
C PHE A 109 7.68 18.33 4.69
N GLN A 110 8.70 18.92 5.29
CA GLN A 110 8.75 19.20 6.74
C GLN A 110 7.58 20.08 7.20
N SER A 111 7.22 21.09 6.40
CA SER A 111 6.14 22.03 6.75
C SER A 111 4.73 21.40 6.80
N LEU A 112 4.57 20.17 6.35
CA LEU A 112 3.28 19.45 6.34
C LEU A 112 2.97 18.78 7.69
N TRP A 113 3.98 18.58 8.54
CA TRP A 113 3.89 17.69 9.69
C TRP A 113 4.22 18.38 11.01
N SER A 114 3.61 17.90 12.09
CA SER A 114 3.96 18.33 13.44
C SER A 114 5.40 17.91 13.80
N ALA A 115 6.00 18.62 14.74
CA ALA A 115 7.36 18.31 15.22
C ALA A 115 7.47 16.87 15.77
N SER A 116 6.40 16.33 16.37
CA SER A 116 6.40 14.96 16.89
C SER A 116 6.42 13.91 15.78
N VAL A 117 5.71 14.14 14.67
CA VAL A 117 5.75 13.25 13.50
C VAL A 117 7.11 13.30 12.83
N LEU A 118 7.68 14.52 12.63
CA LEU A 118 9.02 14.67 12.06
C LEU A 118 10.08 13.97 12.92
N ALA A 119 10.05 14.13 14.24
CA ALA A 119 11.01 13.47 15.14
C ALA A 119 10.96 11.93 15.02
N ARG A 120 9.77 11.34 14.81
CA ARG A 120 9.63 9.89 14.59
C ARG A 120 10.20 9.46 13.24
N LEU A 121 9.95 10.22 12.15
CA LEU A 121 10.52 9.93 10.84
C LEU A 121 12.06 10.08 10.84
N GLU A 122 12.59 11.08 11.52
CA GLU A 122 14.02 11.26 11.73
C GLU A 122 14.62 10.09 12.52
N ALA A 123 13.94 9.64 13.58
CA ALA A 123 14.36 8.47 14.35
C ALA A 123 14.34 7.17 13.51
N ILE A 124 13.39 7.01 12.59
CA ILE A 124 13.38 5.90 11.62
C ILE A 124 14.61 6.00 10.71
N ARG A 125 14.89 7.17 10.13
CA ARG A 125 16.07 7.41 9.27
C ARG A 125 17.37 7.09 9.99
N ASP A 126 17.55 7.62 11.22
CA ASP A 126 18.81 7.63 11.93
C ASP A 126 19.08 6.33 12.70
N HIS A 127 18.03 5.74 13.27
CA HIS A 127 18.13 4.62 14.21
C HIS A 127 17.28 3.39 13.81
N GLY A 128 16.39 3.51 12.82
CA GLY A 128 15.44 2.47 12.45
C GLY A 128 14.35 2.25 13.50
N CYS A 129 14.23 3.08 14.53
CA CYS A 129 13.21 2.91 15.57
C CYS A 129 12.99 4.18 16.39
N TRP A 130 11.79 4.26 17.02
CA TRP A 130 11.53 5.22 18.10
C TRP A 130 10.84 4.52 19.26
N LYS A 131 10.94 5.10 20.45
CA LYS A 131 10.26 4.62 21.64
C LYS A 131 9.87 5.78 22.55
N GLU A 132 8.56 5.89 22.81
CA GLU A 132 7.92 6.86 23.67
C GLU A 132 6.96 6.13 24.63
N PRO A 133 6.41 6.76 25.68
CA PRO A 133 5.56 6.07 26.65
C PRO A 133 4.36 5.33 26.04
N ASN A 134 3.72 5.90 25.01
CA ASN A 134 2.53 5.35 24.35
C ASN A 134 2.72 5.10 22.86
N SER A 135 3.96 5.15 22.35
CA SER A 135 4.24 4.98 20.92
C SER A 135 5.60 4.35 20.73
N GLN A 136 5.66 3.32 19.91
CA GLN A 136 6.92 2.74 19.47
C GLN A 136 6.85 2.33 18.01
N GLY A 137 7.97 2.39 17.34
CA GLY A 137 8.10 1.94 15.96
C GLY A 137 9.42 1.22 15.73
N ILE A 138 9.40 0.26 14.84
CA ILE A 138 10.56 -0.51 14.39
C ILE A 138 10.51 -0.54 12.87
N HIS A 139 11.58 -0.14 12.23
CA HIS A 139 11.75 -0.20 10.79
C HIS A 139 12.75 -1.30 10.42
N LEU A 140 12.39 -2.14 9.47
CA LEU A 140 13.22 -3.21 8.95
C LEU A 140 13.63 -2.86 7.51
N TRP A 141 14.93 -2.61 7.32
CA TRP A 141 15.50 -2.29 6.02
C TRP A 141 15.85 -3.55 5.24
N GLY A 142 15.28 -3.72 4.06
CA GLY A 142 15.52 -4.86 3.19
C GLY A 142 14.32 -5.24 2.34
N ASP A 143 14.42 -6.36 1.64
CA ASP A 143 13.31 -6.94 0.88
C ASP A 143 12.13 -7.25 1.81
N ALA A 144 10.98 -6.64 1.54
CA ALA A 144 9.80 -6.76 2.39
C ALA A 144 9.33 -8.22 2.56
N ARG A 145 9.57 -9.10 1.58
CA ARG A 145 9.24 -10.53 1.67
C ARG A 145 10.00 -11.23 2.80
N SER A 146 11.29 -10.90 2.93
CA SER A 146 12.14 -11.41 4.01
C SER A 146 11.88 -10.67 5.32
N MET A 147 11.76 -9.34 5.28
CA MET A 147 11.59 -8.51 6.47
C MET A 147 10.26 -8.77 7.19
N LEU A 148 9.20 -9.15 6.46
CA LEU A 148 7.94 -9.56 7.07
C LEU A 148 8.10 -10.78 7.98
N GLN A 149 9.03 -11.67 7.69
CA GLN A 149 9.32 -12.86 8.49
C GLN A 149 10.09 -12.56 9.78
N GLU A 150 10.81 -11.43 9.81
CA GLU A 150 11.52 -10.97 11.01
C GLU A 150 10.57 -10.38 12.07
N ILE A 151 9.32 -10.04 11.70
CA ILE A 151 8.31 -9.59 12.65
C ILE A 151 7.81 -10.80 13.44
N PRO A 152 7.88 -10.78 14.78
CA PRO A 152 7.50 -11.91 15.59
C PRO A 152 6.06 -12.41 15.34
N GLU A 153 5.87 -13.72 15.30
CA GLU A 153 4.57 -14.32 15.51
C GLU A 153 4.24 -14.22 17.03
N PRO A 154 3.05 -13.85 17.50
CA PRO A 154 1.77 -13.77 16.78
C PRO A 154 1.30 -12.33 16.53
N VAL A 155 2.18 -11.39 16.16
CA VAL A 155 1.76 -10.00 15.89
C VAL A 155 0.70 -9.98 14.79
N ARG A 156 -0.41 -9.28 15.04
CA ARG A 156 -1.49 -9.03 14.06
C ARG A 156 -1.73 -7.53 13.96
N PHE A 157 -1.94 -7.05 12.74
CA PHE A 157 -2.04 -5.63 12.43
C PHE A 157 -3.47 -5.17 12.27
N ASP A 158 -3.80 -4.06 12.90
CA ASP A 158 -5.08 -3.37 12.70
C ASP A 158 -5.11 -2.61 11.38
N LEU A 159 -3.94 -2.14 10.92
CA LEU A 159 -3.75 -1.49 9.62
C LEU A 159 -2.51 -2.05 8.93
N VAL A 160 -2.66 -2.41 7.67
CA VAL A 160 -1.56 -2.69 6.74
C VAL A 160 -1.68 -1.67 5.61
N LEU A 161 -0.65 -0.83 5.46
CA LEU A 161 -0.51 0.13 4.37
C LEU A 161 0.42 -0.51 3.34
N LEU A 162 -0.11 -0.83 2.14
CA LEU A 162 0.67 -1.46 1.07
C LEU A 162 0.80 -0.51 -0.12
N ASP A 163 1.96 0.11 -0.25
CA ASP A 163 2.21 1.17 -1.23
C ASP A 163 3.48 0.94 -2.07
N ALA A 164 3.66 -0.30 -2.54
CA ALA A 164 4.76 -0.66 -3.44
C ALA A 164 4.56 -0.06 -4.84
N PHE A 165 5.62 0.08 -5.64
CA PHE A 165 5.53 0.40 -7.05
C PHE A 165 4.56 -0.53 -7.77
N SER A 166 4.07 -0.11 -8.97
CA SER A 166 2.99 -0.83 -9.65
C SER A 166 3.29 -2.33 -9.84
N PRO A 167 2.26 -3.19 -9.92
CA PRO A 167 2.45 -4.64 -10.04
C PRO A 167 3.26 -5.10 -11.25
N GLN A 168 3.42 -4.24 -12.26
CA GLN A 168 4.28 -4.50 -13.42
C GLN A 168 5.73 -4.12 -13.17
N ARG A 169 6.02 -3.29 -12.18
CA ARG A 169 7.36 -2.79 -11.84
C ARG A 169 7.96 -3.47 -10.63
N CYS A 170 7.12 -3.90 -9.70
CA CYS A 170 7.52 -4.58 -8.47
C CYS A 170 6.59 -5.78 -8.20
N PRO A 171 6.51 -6.77 -9.13
CA PRO A 171 5.54 -7.88 -9.01
C PRO A 171 5.77 -8.74 -7.77
N GLU A 172 6.94 -8.69 -7.16
CA GLU A 172 7.33 -9.44 -5.97
C GLU A 172 6.39 -9.15 -4.80
N LEU A 173 6.08 -7.87 -4.57
CA LEU A 173 5.25 -7.42 -3.45
C LEU A 173 3.73 -7.50 -3.76
N TRP A 174 3.39 -7.93 -4.97
CA TRP A 174 2.02 -8.19 -5.40
C TRP A 174 1.78 -9.68 -5.69
N SER A 175 2.75 -10.53 -5.36
CA SER A 175 2.59 -11.97 -5.50
C SER A 175 1.48 -12.50 -4.59
N GLU A 176 0.81 -13.56 -5.05
CA GLU A 176 -0.27 -14.20 -4.29
C GLU A 176 0.21 -14.66 -2.93
N GLU A 177 1.44 -15.13 -2.86
CA GLU A 177 2.09 -15.62 -1.65
C GLU A 177 2.36 -14.47 -0.66
N PHE A 178 2.91 -13.35 -1.11
CA PHE A 178 3.17 -12.20 -0.25
C PHE A 178 1.86 -11.55 0.23
N LEU A 179 0.88 -11.37 -0.67
CA LEU A 179 -0.45 -10.88 -0.30
C LEU A 179 -1.17 -11.82 0.69
N GLY A 180 -1.01 -13.13 0.52
CA GLY A 180 -1.50 -14.14 1.45
C GLY A 180 -0.85 -14.02 2.83
N ALA A 181 0.49 -13.81 2.88
CA ALA A 181 1.21 -13.59 4.12
C ALA A 181 0.75 -12.30 4.84
N LEU A 182 0.52 -11.21 4.12
CA LEU A 182 -0.06 -9.99 4.70
C LEU A 182 -1.48 -10.21 5.22
N ALA A 183 -2.32 -10.95 4.49
CA ALA A 183 -3.68 -11.28 4.92
C ALA A 183 -3.69 -12.08 6.24
N GLN A 184 -2.78 -13.04 6.40
CA GLN A 184 -2.63 -13.83 7.63
C GLN A 184 -2.16 -12.99 8.82
N ARG A 185 -1.53 -11.84 8.58
CA ARG A 185 -1.08 -10.90 9.61
C ARG A 185 -2.14 -9.86 10.00
N LEU A 186 -3.31 -9.84 9.38
CA LEU A 186 -4.38 -8.93 9.79
C LEU A 186 -5.00 -9.37 11.13
N ALA A 187 -5.30 -8.39 11.98
CA ALA A 187 -6.16 -8.56 13.15
C ALA A 187 -7.61 -8.86 12.70
N PRO A 188 -8.47 -9.45 13.55
CA PRO A 188 -9.84 -9.79 13.16
C PRO A 188 -10.68 -8.63 12.60
N GLN A 189 -10.38 -7.38 13.01
CA GLN A 189 -11.01 -6.16 12.49
C GLN A 189 -10.00 -5.30 11.70
N GLY A 190 -8.90 -5.90 11.25
CA GLY A 190 -7.82 -5.24 10.53
C GLY A 190 -8.22 -4.84 9.11
N ARG A 191 -7.52 -3.85 8.58
CA ARG A 191 -7.69 -3.36 7.21
C ARG A 191 -6.35 -3.34 6.47
N LEU A 192 -6.32 -3.90 5.27
CA LEU A 192 -5.24 -3.70 4.31
C LEU A 192 -5.71 -2.62 3.33
N LEU A 193 -4.91 -1.58 3.19
CA LEU A 193 -5.18 -0.43 2.33
C LEU A 193 -4.09 -0.35 1.26
N THR A 194 -4.50 -0.15 0.01
CA THR A 194 -3.58 0.04 -1.12
C THR A 194 -4.21 0.88 -2.23
N TYR A 195 -3.38 1.65 -2.93
CA TYR A 195 -3.80 2.35 -4.15
C TYR A 195 -4.12 1.41 -5.31
N SER A 196 -3.66 0.16 -5.25
CA SER A 196 -3.81 -0.77 -6.36
C SER A 196 -5.27 -1.21 -6.55
N ARG A 197 -5.74 -1.12 -7.79
CA ARG A 197 -7.03 -1.64 -8.27
C ARG A 197 -6.86 -2.81 -9.23
N SER A 198 -5.66 -3.37 -9.29
CA SER A 198 -5.32 -4.49 -10.15
C SER A 198 -6.20 -5.71 -9.87
N ALA A 199 -6.77 -6.32 -10.92
CA ALA A 199 -7.57 -7.53 -10.78
C ALA A 199 -6.75 -8.68 -10.18
N ALA A 200 -5.46 -8.82 -10.53
CA ALA A 200 -4.58 -9.83 -9.94
C ALA A 200 -4.47 -9.65 -8.42
N VAL A 201 -4.21 -8.42 -7.96
CA VAL A 201 -4.09 -8.09 -6.53
C VAL A 201 -5.40 -8.37 -5.79
N ARG A 202 -6.52 -7.84 -6.29
CA ARG A 202 -7.83 -8.06 -5.68
C ARG A 202 -8.22 -9.54 -5.64
N ALA A 203 -8.00 -10.27 -6.73
CA ALA A 203 -8.30 -11.69 -6.79
C ALA A 203 -7.45 -12.50 -5.82
N SER A 204 -6.15 -12.17 -5.64
CA SER A 204 -5.27 -12.80 -4.66
C SER A 204 -5.72 -12.52 -3.22
N LEU A 205 -6.04 -11.26 -2.89
CA LEU A 205 -6.59 -10.91 -1.57
C LEU A 205 -7.92 -11.64 -1.28
N LYS A 206 -8.80 -11.75 -2.29
CA LYS A 206 -10.05 -12.53 -2.16
C LYS A 206 -9.78 -14.01 -1.89
N ARG A 207 -8.83 -14.63 -2.63
CA ARG A 207 -8.43 -16.03 -2.39
C ARG A 207 -7.79 -16.23 -1.02
N ALA A 208 -7.13 -15.21 -0.49
CA ALA A 208 -6.62 -15.20 0.88
C ALA A 208 -7.71 -15.04 1.97
N GLY A 209 -9.00 -15.01 1.59
CA GLY A 209 -10.14 -14.98 2.52
C GLY A 209 -10.57 -13.57 2.93
N LEU A 210 -10.17 -12.52 2.18
CA LEU A 210 -10.55 -11.16 2.50
C LEU A 210 -11.79 -10.68 1.73
N SER A 211 -12.61 -9.87 2.38
CA SER A 211 -13.65 -9.04 1.75
C SER A 211 -13.02 -7.80 1.12
N LEU A 212 -13.52 -7.40 -0.05
CA LEU A 212 -12.91 -6.33 -0.86
C LEU A 212 -13.84 -5.13 -1.00
N TYR A 213 -13.26 -3.95 -0.92
CA TYR A 213 -13.91 -2.66 -1.11
C TYR A 213 -13.08 -1.79 -2.06
N SER A 214 -13.77 -0.93 -2.82
CA SER A 214 -13.15 0.03 -3.73
C SER A 214 -12.93 1.36 -3.03
N LEU A 215 -11.71 1.89 -3.04
CA LEU A 215 -11.43 3.22 -2.52
C LEU A 215 -11.96 4.31 -3.45
N LEU A 216 -12.42 5.41 -2.85
CA LEU A 216 -12.88 6.60 -3.54
C LEU A 216 -11.68 7.47 -3.99
N PRO A 217 -11.84 8.31 -5.04
CA PRO A 217 -10.75 9.14 -5.54
C PRO A 217 -10.34 10.22 -4.54
N ALA A 218 -9.05 10.53 -4.51
CA ALA A 218 -8.52 11.68 -3.79
C ALA A 218 -8.99 13.00 -4.43
N PRO A 219 -9.03 14.11 -3.68
CA PRO A 219 -9.24 15.43 -4.25
C PRO A 219 -8.23 15.71 -5.38
N GLY A 220 -8.73 16.13 -6.55
CA GLY A 220 -7.90 16.39 -7.73
C GLY A 220 -7.48 15.13 -8.51
N GLU A 221 -7.74 13.93 -8.02
CA GLU A 221 -7.54 12.70 -8.78
C GLU A 221 -8.59 12.59 -9.90
N ARG A 222 -8.15 12.15 -11.09
CA ARG A 222 -9.09 11.89 -12.17
C ARG A 222 -10.11 10.84 -11.75
N VAL A 223 -11.39 11.19 -11.83
CA VAL A 223 -12.47 10.26 -11.51
C VAL A 223 -12.40 9.05 -12.44
N GLY A 224 -12.12 7.91 -11.87
CA GLY A 224 -12.11 6.61 -12.53
C GLY A 224 -13.14 5.70 -11.88
N TRP A 225 -13.18 4.45 -12.31
CA TRP A 225 -14.08 3.43 -11.74
C TRP A 225 -13.63 2.96 -10.33
N SER A 226 -12.39 3.22 -9.95
CA SER A 226 -11.82 2.92 -8.63
C SER A 226 -10.50 3.68 -8.45
N SER A 227 -10.13 3.97 -7.19
CA SER A 227 -8.87 4.64 -6.84
C SER A 227 -7.96 3.80 -5.94
N GLY A 228 -8.36 2.57 -5.66
CA GLY A 228 -7.58 1.65 -4.84
C GLY A 228 -8.45 0.54 -4.25
N THR A 229 -7.89 -0.17 -3.28
CA THR A 229 -8.55 -1.29 -2.62
C THR A 229 -8.38 -1.21 -1.11
N MET A 230 -9.46 -1.38 -0.38
CA MET A 230 -9.45 -1.78 1.02
C MET A 230 -9.85 -3.26 1.09
N ALA A 231 -9.15 -4.03 1.92
CA ALA A 231 -9.49 -5.42 2.19
C ALA A 231 -9.52 -5.69 3.69
N THR A 232 -10.47 -6.51 4.14
CA THR A 232 -10.66 -6.87 5.55
C THR A 232 -10.87 -8.38 5.67
N PRO A 233 -10.59 -9.01 6.82
CA PRO A 233 -11.03 -10.40 7.06
C PRO A 233 -12.53 -10.55 6.76
N ALA A 234 -12.94 -11.70 6.22
CA ALA A 234 -14.32 -11.90 5.80
C ALA A 234 -15.35 -11.77 6.94
N ASP A 235 -14.93 -12.10 8.16
CA ASP A 235 -15.75 -12.02 9.37
C ASP A 235 -15.66 -10.65 10.08
N ALA A 236 -14.91 -9.70 9.52
CA ALA A 236 -14.81 -8.37 10.09
C ALA A 236 -16.14 -7.61 9.95
N ALA A 237 -16.54 -6.93 11.04
CA ALA A 237 -17.70 -6.04 11.02
C ALA A 237 -17.35 -4.74 10.28
N CYS A 238 -17.43 -4.76 8.95
CA CYS A 238 -17.16 -3.62 8.09
C CYS A 238 -18.42 -3.22 7.33
N PRO A 239 -18.87 -1.95 7.40
CA PRO A 239 -19.97 -1.45 6.60
C PRO A 239 -19.68 -1.59 5.10
N LEU A 240 -20.73 -1.77 4.29
CA LEU A 240 -20.57 -1.91 2.84
C LEU A 240 -20.01 -0.66 2.18
N ASP A 241 -20.37 0.51 2.70
CA ASP A 241 -19.87 1.82 2.29
C ASP A 241 -19.44 2.61 3.52
N GLY A 242 -18.43 3.46 3.38
CA GLY A 242 -17.91 4.25 4.48
C GLY A 242 -17.04 5.42 4.03
N PRO A 243 -16.37 6.09 4.98
CA PRO A 243 -15.50 7.21 4.67
C PRO A 243 -14.33 6.76 3.76
N GLY A 244 -14.41 7.10 2.47
CA GLY A 244 -13.36 6.81 1.50
C GLY A 244 -13.46 5.44 0.81
N TRP A 245 -14.48 4.62 1.04
CA TRP A 245 -14.69 3.36 0.33
C TRP A 245 -16.15 3.08 0.02
N ARG A 246 -16.38 2.15 -0.90
CA ARG A 246 -17.67 1.55 -1.26
C ARG A 246 -17.50 0.09 -1.62
N GLN A 247 -18.60 -0.63 -1.73
CA GLN A 247 -18.59 -1.96 -2.32
C GLN A 247 -18.03 -1.96 -3.74
N LEU A 248 -17.44 -3.09 -4.15
CA LEU A 248 -17.11 -3.30 -5.54
C LEU A 248 -18.39 -3.33 -6.39
N SER A 249 -18.37 -2.60 -7.51
CA SER A 249 -19.44 -2.66 -8.53
C SER A 249 -19.44 -4.00 -9.27
N ALA A 250 -20.52 -4.28 -9.99
CA ALA A 250 -20.61 -5.46 -10.86
C ALA A 250 -19.43 -5.50 -11.87
N MET A 251 -19.08 -4.35 -12.46
CA MET A 251 -17.95 -4.21 -13.36
C MET A 251 -16.63 -4.64 -12.69
N GLU A 252 -16.39 -4.23 -11.45
CA GLU A 252 -15.18 -4.59 -10.71
C GLU A 252 -15.15 -6.07 -10.36
N TRP A 253 -16.30 -6.67 -10.01
CA TRP A 253 -16.41 -8.11 -9.78
C TRP A 253 -16.14 -8.93 -11.04
N GLU A 254 -16.69 -8.52 -12.19
CA GLU A 254 -16.42 -9.18 -13.47
C GLU A 254 -14.94 -9.03 -13.88
N HIS A 255 -14.28 -7.89 -13.55
CA HIS A 255 -12.85 -7.71 -13.80
C HIS A 255 -12.00 -8.80 -13.13
N LEU A 256 -12.43 -9.32 -11.96
CA LEU A 256 -11.75 -10.41 -11.28
C LEU A 256 -11.93 -11.78 -11.97
N GLN A 257 -12.71 -11.86 -13.03
CA GLN A 257 -12.95 -13.07 -13.84
C GLN A 257 -12.27 -12.98 -15.22
N THR A 258 -11.46 -11.93 -15.44
CA THR A 258 -10.70 -11.72 -16.68
C THR A 258 -9.27 -12.24 -16.55
N ARG A 259 -8.55 -12.31 -17.69
CA ARG A 259 -7.12 -12.62 -17.71
C ARG A 259 -6.28 -11.68 -16.85
N ALA A 260 -6.76 -10.45 -16.57
CA ALA A 260 -6.10 -9.53 -15.65
C ALA A 260 -6.02 -10.05 -14.21
N ALA A 261 -6.90 -10.98 -13.82
CA ALA A 261 -6.96 -11.58 -12.48
C ALA A 261 -5.98 -12.73 -12.24
N VAL A 262 -5.29 -13.20 -13.29
CA VAL A 262 -4.20 -14.18 -13.14
C VAL A 262 -3.15 -13.60 -12.20
N PRO A 263 -2.79 -14.29 -11.09
CA PRO A 263 -1.92 -13.76 -10.06
C PRO A 263 -0.47 -13.59 -10.52
N PHE A 264 0.28 -12.79 -9.79
CA PHE A 264 1.73 -12.86 -9.75
C PHE A 264 2.11 -14.01 -8.81
N ARG A 265 3.10 -14.84 -9.17
CA ARG A 265 3.47 -16.02 -8.37
C ARG A 265 4.92 -16.01 -7.98
N ASP A 266 5.16 -16.09 -6.68
CA ASP A 266 6.48 -16.20 -6.08
C ASP A 266 6.48 -17.24 -4.94
N PRO A 267 6.32 -18.54 -5.26
CA PRO A 267 6.14 -19.60 -4.26
C PRO A 267 7.26 -19.72 -3.24
N GLN A 268 8.47 -19.29 -3.59
CA GLN A 268 9.65 -19.37 -2.74
C GLN A 268 9.98 -18.03 -2.04
N GLY A 269 9.29 -16.94 -2.40
CA GLY A 269 9.54 -15.60 -1.83
C GLY A 269 10.89 -14.98 -2.23
N ASN A 270 11.49 -15.41 -3.36
CA ASN A 270 12.80 -14.96 -3.79
C ASN A 270 12.97 -14.86 -5.31
N ALA A 271 11.90 -15.02 -6.08
CA ALA A 271 11.95 -14.87 -7.53
C ALA A 271 12.23 -13.42 -7.95
N THR A 272 12.83 -13.27 -9.12
CA THR A 272 13.03 -11.95 -9.73
C THR A 272 11.72 -11.43 -10.35
N ALA A 273 11.63 -10.13 -10.58
CA ALA A 273 10.50 -9.52 -11.29
C ALA A 273 10.25 -10.18 -12.64
N GLU A 274 11.33 -10.46 -13.40
CA GLU A 274 11.26 -11.10 -14.71
C GLU A 274 10.65 -12.51 -14.63
N ASP A 275 11.09 -13.32 -13.68
CA ASP A 275 10.57 -14.68 -13.47
C ASP A 275 9.08 -14.69 -13.13
N ILE A 276 8.66 -13.75 -12.25
CA ILE A 276 7.26 -13.62 -11.84
C ILE A 276 6.38 -13.18 -13.01
N LEU A 277 6.83 -12.19 -13.79
CA LEU A 277 6.12 -11.70 -14.96
C LEU A 277 6.00 -12.75 -16.04
N GLU A 278 7.06 -13.54 -16.29
CA GLU A 278 7.04 -14.62 -17.29
C GLU A 278 6.11 -15.76 -16.86
N ARG A 279 6.15 -16.21 -15.60
CA ARG A 279 5.20 -17.19 -15.07
C ARG A 279 3.77 -16.75 -15.27
N ARG A 280 3.48 -15.48 -14.94
CA ARG A 280 2.15 -14.89 -15.12
C ARG A 280 1.71 -14.84 -16.57
N ARG A 281 2.60 -14.47 -17.49
CA ARG A 281 2.34 -14.46 -18.94
C ARG A 281 1.94 -15.85 -19.42
N LEU A 282 2.69 -16.86 -19.05
CA LEU A 282 2.40 -18.26 -19.42
C LEU A 282 1.05 -18.73 -18.83
N GLU A 283 0.76 -18.40 -17.58
CA GLU A 283 -0.52 -18.75 -16.96
C GLU A 283 -1.69 -18.03 -17.65
N GLN A 284 -1.52 -16.77 -18.07
CA GLN A 284 -2.52 -16.01 -18.82
C GLN A 284 -2.83 -16.59 -20.19
N GLU A 285 -1.86 -17.21 -20.86
CA GLU A 285 -2.04 -17.86 -22.16
C GLU A 285 -2.92 -19.11 -22.06
N HIS A 286 -2.80 -19.83 -20.96
CA HIS A 286 -3.48 -21.11 -20.76
C HIS A 286 -4.77 -21.01 -19.88
N CYS A 287 -5.03 -19.87 -19.26
CA CYS A 287 -6.23 -19.71 -18.44
C CYS A 287 -7.49 -19.60 -19.30
N GLY A 288 -8.60 -20.16 -18.80
CA GLY A 288 -9.92 -20.06 -19.45
C GLY A 288 -10.66 -18.74 -19.23
N TYR A 289 -9.99 -17.70 -18.72
CA TYR A 289 -10.63 -16.42 -18.42
C TYR A 289 -10.86 -15.56 -19.66
N GLU A 290 -11.93 -14.72 -19.59
CA GLU A 290 -12.22 -13.73 -20.63
C GLU A 290 -11.01 -12.81 -20.85
N PRO A 291 -10.64 -12.52 -22.13
CA PRO A 291 -9.64 -11.49 -22.42
C PRO A 291 -10.06 -10.12 -21.86
N THR A 292 -9.16 -9.45 -21.13
CA THR A 292 -9.46 -8.17 -20.48
C THR A 292 -9.97 -7.09 -21.44
N ASN A 293 -9.45 -7.07 -22.68
CA ASN A 293 -9.91 -6.14 -23.71
C ASN A 293 -11.34 -6.42 -24.22
N ALA A 294 -11.81 -7.68 -24.15
CA ALA A 294 -13.19 -8.03 -24.47
C ALA A 294 -14.14 -7.50 -23.39
N TRP A 295 -13.81 -7.73 -22.12
CA TRP A 295 -14.52 -7.16 -20.98
C TRP A 295 -14.58 -5.62 -21.04
N GLN A 296 -13.45 -4.94 -21.33
CA GLN A 296 -13.41 -3.48 -21.46
C GLN A 296 -14.32 -2.96 -22.55
N ARG A 297 -14.39 -3.64 -23.71
CA ARG A 297 -15.27 -3.24 -24.82
C ARG A 297 -16.75 -3.38 -24.45
N ARG A 298 -17.12 -4.40 -23.70
CA ARG A 298 -18.48 -4.62 -23.23
C ARG A 298 -18.94 -3.50 -22.29
N TRP A 299 -18.14 -3.19 -21.27
CA TRP A 299 -18.47 -2.14 -20.29
C TRP A 299 -18.39 -0.71 -20.84
N ARG A 300 -17.59 -0.44 -21.88
CA ARG A 300 -17.59 0.88 -22.55
C ARG A 300 -18.84 1.16 -23.35
N LYS A 301 -19.51 0.13 -23.89
CA LYS A 301 -20.78 0.28 -24.62
C LYS A 301 -21.96 0.56 -23.70
N ASP A 302 -21.86 0.08 -22.47
CA ASP A 302 -22.94 0.19 -21.47
C ASP A 302 -22.82 1.46 -20.59
N SER A 303 -21.76 2.26 -20.77
CA SER A 303 -21.59 3.55 -20.08
C SER A 303 -22.46 4.59 -20.79
N PRO A 304 -23.44 5.24 -20.10
CA PRO A 304 -24.16 6.36 -20.71
C PRO A 304 -23.18 7.50 -21.01
N SER A 305 -23.28 8.05 -22.21
CA SER A 305 -22.53 9.20 -22.74
C SER A 305 -22.81 10.48 -21.95
#